data_8129b3478d030bd17df033fa7524d782
#
_entry.id   8129b3478d030bd17df033fa7524d782
#
_cell.length_a   1.000
_cell.length_b   1.000
_cell.length_c   1.000
_cell.angle_alpha   90.00
_cell.angle_beta   90.00
_cell.angle_gamma   90.00
#
_symmetry.space_group_name_H-M   'P 1'
#
loop_
_entity.id
_entity.type
_entity.pdbx_description
1 polymer ?
#
loop_
_entity_poly.entity_id
_entity_poly.type
_entity_poly.pdbx_seq_one_letter_code
_entity_poly.pdbx_strand_id
1 'polypeptide(L)'
;MARVVIIGAGLGGLYAAEKLHDAGHEVVVLERLERPGGVWVLHEDYEDGDWPWVRFGVTATAIDGKCVATDRGRFCGDVVIEATGFREKTLAELGIFGTRPAGVFALWTAMRMTELGWRIGRRAVIYGCNKWAEGLARRLSEGGVDVKVIGPSFWCRERAIVRELRGSERLAQVVTDRGVIDVDTLVIAEAVPHSWLGAAYRVGNSAIVIDDVSYMRLAVEFFVKTLEGGGFRVYASGLEVFPSVTVGEVVVKVPAPGVVEICGVEAQVSTQYAVFKVREGCTLRYVRRS
;
A
#
# COMPACT_ATOMS: atom_id res chain seq x y z
N MET A 1 19.57 12.50 -19.23
CA MET A 1 18.13 12.82 -19.41
C MET A 1 17.47 11.63 -20.08
N ALA A 2 16.46 11.04 -19.42
CA ALA A 2 15.67 9.91 -19.93
C ALA A 2 14.19 10.28 -19.91
N ARG A 3 13.40 9.62 -20.74
CA ARG A 3 11.93 9.71 -20.69
C ARG A 3 11.38 8.60 -19.80
N VAL A 4 10.62 8.96 -18.76
CA VAL A 4 10.08 8.03 -17.78
C VAL A 4 8.56 8.03 -17.84
N VAL A 5 7.97 6.84 -17.97
CA VAL A 5 6.52 6.62 -17.90
C VAL A 5 6.20 5.97 -16.57
N ILE A 6 5.37 6.62 -15.74
CA ILE A 6 4.91 6.09 -14.45
C ILE A 6 3.44 5.75 -14.55
N ILE A 7 3.03 4.58 -14.05
CA ILE A 7 1.65 4.11 -14.09
C ILE A 7 1.06 4.17 -12.68
N GLY A 8 0.16 5.12 -12.46
CA GLY A 8 -0.52 5.38 -11.19
C GLY A 8 -0.04 6.66 -10.51
N ALA A 9 -0.99 7.55 -10.20
CA ALA A 9 -0.78 8.81 -9.47
C ALA A 9 -1.16 8.70 -7.99
N GLY A 10 -0.87 7.57 -7.36
CA GLY A 10 -0.81 7.44 -5.91
C GLY A 10 0.45 8.12 -5.37
N LEU A 11 0.57 8.26 -4.04
CA LEU A 11 1.67 9.01 -3.41
C LEU A 11 3.06 8.55 -3.89
N GLY A 12 3.28 7.22 -4.00
CA GLY A 12 4.55 6.68 -4.48
C GLY A 12 4.88 7.08 -5.92
N GLY A 13 3.86 7.10 -6.81
CA GLY A 13 4.03 7.52 -8.21
C GLY A 13 4.27 9.01 -8.33
N LEU A 14 3.54 9.83 -7.57
CA LEU A 14 3.70 11.29 -7.57
C LEU A 14 5.08 11.72 -7.06
N TYR A 15 5.54 11.15 -5.94
CA TYR A 15 6.88 11.45 -5.41
C TYR A 15 7.99 10.95 -6.34
N ALA A 16 7.83 9.79 -6.98
CA ALA A 16 8.78 9.33 -7.97
C ALA A 16 8.84 10.28 -9.17
N ALA A 17 7.68 10.77 -9.63
CA ALA A 17 7.60 11.75 -10.71
C ALA A 17 8.32 13.06 -10.35
N GLU A 18 8.05 13.61 -9.16
CA GLU A 18 8.71 14.81 -8.65
C GLU A 18 10.24 14.64 -8.61
N LYS A 19 10.73 13.60 -7.97
CA LYS A 19 12.17 13.37 -7.82
C LYS A 19 12.89 13.14 -9.16
N LEU A 20 12.26 12.41 -10.08
CA LEU A 20 12.81 12.17 -11.42
C LEU A 20 12.78 13.45 -12.27
N HIS A 21 11.73 14.27 -12.14
CA HIS A 21 11.65 15.56 -12.81
C HIS A 21 12.75 16.52 -12.30
N ASP A 22 12.93 16.61 -10.97
CA ASP A 22 13.97 17.42 -10.33
C ASP A 22 15.38 16.98 -10.76
N ALA A 23 15.57 15.69 -11.03
CA ALA A 23 16.81 15.12 -11.58
C ALA A 23 16.99 15.39 -13.09
N GLY A 24 16.06 16.10 -13.75
CA GLY A 24 16.13 16.52 -15.14
C GLY A 24 15.62 15.47 -16.15
N HIS A 25 14.80 14.52 -15.73
CA HIS A 25 14.14 13.58 -16.63
C HIS A 25 12.81 14.15 -17.19
N GLU A 26 12.42 13.70 -18.39
CA GLU A 26 11.07 13.91 -18.93
C GLU A 26 10.13 12.88 -18.30
N VAL A 27 9.14 13.32 -17.52
CA VAL A 27 8.24 12.41 -16.80
C VAL A 27 6.82 12.57 -17.30
N VAL A 28 6.13 11.44 -17.48
CA VAL A 28 4.67 11.38 -17.65
C VAL A 28 4.10 10.33 -16.69
N VAL A 29 3.04 10.72 -15.97
CA VAL A 29 2.29 9.82 -15.08
C VAL A 29 0.93 9.54 -15.68
N LEU A 30 0.55 8.29 -15.78
CA LEU A 30 -0.74 7.83 -16.32
C LEU A 30 -1.65 7.44 -15.15
N GLU A 31 -2.78 8.13 -15.00
CA GLU A 31 -3.74 7.87 -13.92
C GLU A 31 -5.12 7.58 -14.49
N ARG A 32 -5.72 6.47 -14.07
CA ARG A 32 -7.04 6.04 -14.55
C ARG A 32 -8.20 6.88 -13.99
N LEU A 33 -8.01 7.47 -12.81
CA LEU A 33 -9.01 8.32 -12.17
C LEU A 33 -8.88 9.77 -12.66
N GLU A 34 -9.89 10.58 -12.36
CA GLU A 34 -9.94 12.02 -12.65
C GLU A 34 -9.18 12.86 -11.61
N ARG A 35 -8.57 12.21 -10.60
CA ARG A 35 -7.83 12.87 -9.53
C ARG A 35 -6.65 12.00 -9.05
N PRO A 36 -5.62 12.62 -8.47
CA PRO A 36 -4.47 11.92 -7.90
C PRO A 36 -4.77 11.34 -6.52
N GLY A 37 -3.74 10.75 -5.90
CA GLY A 37 -3.73 10.33 -4.50
C GLY A 37 -4.14 8.88 -4.28
N GLY A 38 -5.08 8.34 -5.07
CA GLY A 38 -5.56 6.98 -4.88
C GLY A 38 -6.13 6.76 -3.47
N VAL A 39 -5.69 5.72 -2.76
CA VAL A 39 -6.11 5.43 -1.38
C VAL A 39 -5.60 6.46 -0.37
N TRP A 40 -4.56 7.21 -0.71
CA TRP A 40 -3.96 8.20 0.18
C TRP A 40 -4.88 9.37 0.52
N VAL A 41 -5.93 9.60 -0.26
CA VAL A 41 -6.98 10.58 0.07
C VAL A 41 -7.73 10.27 1.38
N LEU A 42 -7.54 9.08 1.96
CA LEU A 42 -8.00 8.70 3.30
C LEU A 42 -7.00 9.08 4.40
N HIS A 43 -5.75 9.35 4.05
CA HIS A 43 -4.71 9.67 5.01
C HIS A 43 -4.80 11.14 5.45
N GLU A 44 -4.67 11.41 6.75
CA GLU A 44 -4.77 12.77 7.29
C GLU A 44 -3.64 13.71 6.81
N ASP A 45 -2.45 13.15 6.55
CA ASP A 45 -1.29 13.89 6.06
C ASP A 45 -1.21 13.95 4.52
N TYR A 46 -2.28 13.51 3.80
CA TYR A 46 -2.31 13.64 2.35
C TYR A 46 -2.72 15.05 1.98
N GLU A 47 -1.86 15.72 1.23
CA GLU A 47 -2.12 17.01 0.62
C GLU A 47 -2.23 16.84 -0.90
N ASP A 48 -3.27 17.43 -1.46
CA ASP A 48 -3.42 17.50 -2.92
C ASP A 48 -2.51 18.60 -3.47
N GLY A 49 -2.03 18.43 -4.70
CA GLY A 49 -1.08 19.35 -5.33
C GLY A 49 -1.35 19.51 -6.82
N ASP A 50 -0.64 20.44 -7.43
CA ASP A 50 -0.61 20.59 -8.88
C ASP A 50 0.46 19.65 -9.47
N TRP A 51 0.03 18.76 -10.36
CA TRP A 51 0.84 17.70 -10.94
C TRP A 51 0.85 17.79 -12.46
N PRO A 52 1.62 18.70 -13.07
CA PRO A 52 1.55 19.02 -14.51
C PRO A 52 1.93 17.85 -15.42
N TRP A 53 2.68 16.87 -14.92
CA TRP A 53 3.06 15.66 -15.65
C TRP A 53 2.01 14.54 -15.61
N VAL A 54 0.90 14.68 -14.86
CA VAL A 54 -0.15 13.66 -14.76
C VAL A 54 -1.13 13.77 -15.92
N ARG A 55 -1.44 12.61 -16.51
CA ARG A 55 -2.52 12.43 -17.49
C ARG A 55 -3.63 11.64 -16.83
N PHE A 56 -4.70 12.34 -16.45
CA PHE A 56 -5.89 11.76 -15.83
C PHE A 56 -6.80 11.10 -16.85
N GLY A 57 -7.64 10.14 -16.41
CA GLY A 57 -8.57 9.41 -17.24
C GLY A 57 -7.86 8.54 -18.29
N VAL A 58 -6.64 8.07 -17.99
CA VAL A 58 -5.84 7.21 -18.87
C VAL A 58 -5.60 5.86 -18.18
N THR A 59 -6.21 4.81 -18.72
CA THR A 59 -6.09 3.45 -18.16
C THR A 59 -5.00 2.66 -18.89
N ALA A 60 -3.92 2.33 -18.18
CA ALA A 60 -2.90 1.42 -18.68
C ALA A 60 -3.43 -0.02 -18.70
N THR A 61 -3.25 -0.71 -19.82
CA THR A 61 -3.79 -2.07 -20.04
C THR A 61 -2.71 -3.13 -20.21
N ALA A 62 -1.54 -2.76 -20.72
CA ALA A 62 -0.41 -3.65 -20.89
C ALA A 62 0.91 -2.88 -20.99
N ILE A 63 2.01 -3.57 -20.70
CA ILE A 63 3.37 -3.11 -20.97
C ILE A 63 3.96 -3.97 -22.09
N ASP A 64 4.51 -3.32 -23.11
CA ASP A 64 5.18 -3.96 -24.23
C ASP A 64 6.56 -3.30 -24.39
N GLY A 65 7.60 -3.93 -23.84
CA GLY A 65 8.94 -3.41 -23.78
C GLY A 65 9.00 -2.09 -23.00
N LYS A 66 9.33 -1.01 -23.69
CA LYS A 66 9.41 0.35 -23.14
C LYS A 66 8.14 1.18 -23.36
N CYS A 67 7.06 0.56 -23.81
CA CYS A 67 5.80 1.22 -24.11
C CYS A 67 4.68 0.70 -23.21
N VAL A 68 3.80 1.61 -22.80
CA VAL A 68 2.56 1.32 -22.08
C VAL A 68 1.39 1.49 -23.06
N ALA A 69 0.63 0.42 -23.28
CA ALA A 69 -0.63 0.47 -24.01
C ALA A 69 -1.74 0.98 -23.06
N THR A 70 -2.57 1.87 -23.55
CA THR A 70 -3.68 2.46 -22.81
C THR A 70 -4.93 2.56 -23.64
N ASP A 71 -6.07 2.88 -23.02
CA ASP A 71 -7.33 3.22 -23.69
C ASP A 71 -7.26 4.55 -24.47
N ARG A 72 -6.20 5.34 -24.30
CA ARG A 72 -5.95 6.62 -24.99
C ARG A 72 -4.75 6.59 -25.94
N GLY A 73 -4.24 5.39 -26.28
CA GLY A 73 -3.07 5.21 -27.15
C GLY A 73 -1.86 4.63 -26.44
N ARG A 74 -0.66 4.83 -26.99
CA ARG A 74 0.58 4.28 -26.46
C ARG A 74 1.48 5.39 -25.91
N PHE A 75 2.07 5.16 -24.72
CA PHE A 75 3.06 6.03 -24.10
C PHE A 75 4.37 5.26 -23.99
N CYS A 76 5.43 5.74 -24.65
CA CYS A 76 6.73 5.09 -24.63
C CYS A 76 7.76 5.95 -23.93
N GLY A 77 8.71 5.32 -23.24
CA GLY A 77 9.81 5.98 -22.54
C GLY A 77 11.03 5.08 -22.49
N ASP A 78 12.13 5.55 -21.92
CA ASP A 78 13.33 4.75 -21.69
C ASP A 78 13.12 3.80 -20.50
N VAL A 79 12.32 4.26 -19.51
CA VAL A 79 11.98 3.54 -18.29
C VAL A 79 10.47 3.57 -18.09
N VAL A 80 9.90 2.41 -17.69
CA VAL A 80 8.49 2.26 -17.28
C VAL A 80 8.48 1.83 -15.82
N ILE A 81 7.75 2.58 -14.98
CA ILE A 81 7.63 2.34 -13.54
C ILE A 81 6.17 2.07 -13.19
N GLU A 82 5.89 0.98 -12.52
CA GLU A 82 4.58 0.67 -11.99
C GLU A 82 4.43 1.20 -10.56
N ALA A 83 3.43 2.07 -10.35
CA ALA A 83 3.04 2.67 -9.08
C ALA A 83 1.54 2.47 -8.81
N THR A 84 0.99 1.32 -9.25
CA THR A 84 -0.45 1.00 -9.26
C THR A 84 -1.02 0.69 -7.87
N GLY A 85 -0.19 0.75 -6.83
CA GLY A 85 -0.60 0.55 -5.46
C GLY A 85 -0.64 -0.93 -5.04
N PHE A 86 -1.51 -1.22 -4.07
CA PHE A 86 -1.69 -2.55 -3.51
C PHE A 86 -3.02 -3.17 -3.95
N ARG A 87 -3.23 -4.42 -3.62
CA ARG A 87 -4.55 -5.02 -3.52
C ARG A 87 -4.84 -5.46 -2.09
N GLU A 88 -6.10 -5.51 -1.75
CA GLU A 88 -6.55 -6.13 -0.51
C GLU A 88 -6.44 -7.66 -0.61
N LYS A 89 -6.18 -8.30 0.53
CA LYS A 89 -6.24 -9.76 0.63
C LYS A 89 -7.67 -10.24 0.49
N THR A 90 -7.86 -11.36 -0.15
CA THR A 90 -9.14 -12.05 -0.21
C THR A 90 -9.48 -12.72 1.12
N LEU A 91 -10.76 -13.05 1.35
CA LEU A 91 -11.17 -13.81 2.54
C LEU A 91 -10.44 -15.16 2.64
N ALA A 92 -10.17 -15.80 1.50
CA ALA A 92 -9.44 -17.07 1.46
C ALA A 92 -7.98 -16.92 1.91
N GLU A 93 -7.27 -15.88 1.45
CA GLU A 93 -5.91 -15.57 1.88
C GLU A 93 -5.83 -15.22 3.37
N LEU A 94 -6.91 -14.67 3.92
CA LEU A 94 -7.02 -14.35 5.34
C LEU A 94 -7.46 -15.54 6.20
N GLY A 95 -7.82 -16.68 5.57
CA GLY A 95 -8.36 -17.84 6.27
C GLY A 95 -9.72 -17.57 6.93
N ILE A 96 -10.52 -16.69 6.33
CA ILE A 96 -11.86 -16.34 6.83
C ILE A 96 -12.90 -17.22 6.13
N PHE A 97 -13.61 -17.99 6.92
CA PHE A 97 -14.60 -18.96 6.47
C PHE A 97 -16.05 -18.47 6.69
N GLY A 98 -17.02 -19.34 6.43
CA GLY A 98 -18.44 -19.12 6.70
C GLY A 98 -19.24 -18.72 5.48
N THR A 99 -20.37 -18.07 5.70
CA THR A 99 -21.27 -17.62 4.64
C THR A 99 -20.67 -16.43 3.87
N ARG A 100 -21.17 -16.21 2.66
CA ARG A 100 -20.75 -15.08 1.81
C ARG A 100 -21.90 -14.09 1.61
N PRO A 101 -22.36 -13.44 2.69
CA PRO A 101 -23.48 -12.51 2.63
C PRO A 101 -23.08 -11.18 2.00
N ALA A 102 -24.06 -10.36 1.60
CA ALA A 102 -23.82 -8.96 1.30
C ALA A 102 -23.25 -8.22 2.52
N GLY A 103 -22.57 -7.08 2.30
CA GLY A 103 -21.99 -6.26 3.39
C GLY A 103 -20.49 -6.54 3.63
N VAL A 104 -19.84 -7.32 2.76
CA VAL A 104 -18.39 -7.53 2.81
C VAL A 104 -17.75 -6.75 1.65
N PHE A 105 -16.84 -5.84 1.95
CA PHE A 105 -16.23 -4.93 0.99
C PHE A 105 -14.70 -4.94 1.09
N ALA A 106 -14.02 -4.70 -0.01
CA ALA A 106 -12.63 -4.27 -0.01
C ALA A 106 -12.54 -2.79 0.43
N LEU A 107 -11.42 -2.38 1.02
CA LEU A 107 -11.18 -1.00 1.47
C LEU A 107 -11.44 0.01 0.34
N TRP A 108 -10.89 -0.26 -0.85
CA TRP A 108 -11.06 0.58 -2.02
C TRP A 108 -12.53 0.74 -2.42
N THR A 109 -13.30 -0.35 -2.41
CA THR A 109 -14.72 -0.33 -2.72
C THR A 109 -15.51 0.48 -1.70
N ALA A 110 -15.27 0.24 -0.40
CA ALA A 110 -15.93 0.98 0.68
C ALA A 110 -15.61 2.49 0.60
N MET A 111 -14.37 2.86 0.33
CA MET A 111 -13.94 4.23 0.10
C MET A 111 -14.73 4.89 -1.03
N ARG A 112 -14.80 4.24 -2.19
CA ARG A 112 -15.52 4.78 -3.35
C ARG A 112 -17.03 4.91 -3.12
N MET A 113 -17.62 3.96 -2.43
CA MET A 113 -19.04 4.02 -2.06
C MET A 113 -19.32 5.21 -1.14
N THR A 114 -18.49 5.44 -0.13
CA THR A 114 -18.65 6.59 0.78
C THR A 114 -18.42 7.92 0.08
N GLU A 115 -17.49 8.01 -0.85
CA GLU A 115 -17.28 9.21 -1.68
C GLU A 115 -18.50 9.55 -2.56
N LEU A 116 -19.23 8.53 -3.02
CA LEU A 116 -20.48 8.69 -3.77
C LEU A 116 -21.71 8.95 -2.86
N GLY A 117 -21.49 9.09 -1.55
CA GLY A 117 -22.56 9.32 -0.57
C GLY A 117 -23.37 8.06 -0.22
N TRP A 118 -22.89 6.87 -0.61
CA TRP A 118 -23.60 5.62 -0.32
C TRP A 118 -23.31 5.15 1.10
N ARG A 119 -24.36 4.77 1.79
CA ARG A 119 -24.24 4.17 3.11
C ARG A 119 -23.96 2.67 2.99
N ILE A 120 -22.81 2.20 3.49
CA ILE A 120 -22.41 0.78 3.38
C ILE A 120 -22.98 -0.10 4.51
N GLY A 121 -23.44 0.49 5.62
CA GLY A 121 -24.05 -0.23 6.74
C GLY A 121 -24.35 0.69 7.91
N ARG A 122 -24.64 0.08 9.08
CA ARG A 122 -24.89 0.77 10.35
C ARG A 122 -23.83 0.46 11.41
N ARG A 123 -23.35 -0.78 11.41
CA ARG A 123 -22.30 -1.28 12.30
C ARG A 123 -21.24 -1.99 11.46
N ALA A 124 -20.04 -1.45 11.45
CA ALA A 124 -18.96 -1.92 10.60
C ALA A 124 -17.73 -2.38 11.40
N VAL A 125 -17.12 -3.47 10.95
CA VAL A 125 -15.76 -3.82 11.30
C VAL A 125 -14.87 -3.52 10.10
N ILE A 126 -13.76 -2.82 10.32
CA ILE A 126 -12.66 -2.70 9.36
C ILE A 126 -11.55 -3.65 9.83
N TYR A 127 -11.19 -4.61 8.98
CA TYR A 127 -10.18 -5.62 9.27
C TYR A 127 -8.87 -5.32 8.56
N GLY A 128 -7.90 -4.85 9.34
CA GLY A 128 -6.60 -4.35 8.93
C GLY A 128 -6.31 -2.99 9.56
N CYS A 129 -5.16 -2.86 10.20
CA CYS A 129 -4.79 -1.69 10.99
C CYS A 129 -3.71 -0.91 10.25
N ASN A 130 -4.15 -0.02 9.38
CA ASN A 130 -3.31 0.93 8.66
C ASN A 130 -3.99 2.30 8.65
N LYS A 131 -3.26 3.33 8.28
CA LYS A 131 -3.76 4.72 8.30
C LYS A 131 -4.97 4.94 7.39
N TRP A 132 -5.09 4.19 6.30
CA TRP A 132 -6.25 4.27 5.42
C TRP A 132 -7.51 3.66 6.05
N ALA A 133 -7.35 2.57 6.82
CA ALA A 133 -8.43 1.99 7.61
C ALA A 133 -8.94 2.96 8.67
N GLU A 134 -8.02 3.66 9.36
CA GLU A 134 -8.34 4.72 10.33
C GLU A 134 -9.06 5.89 9.66
N GLY A 135 -8.58 6.35 8.50
CA GLY A 135 -9.22 7.42 7.72
C GLY A 135 -10.62 7.04 7.22
N LEU A 136 -10.80 5.80 6.75
CA LEU A 136 -12.14 5.31 6.39
C LEU A 136 -13.04 5.21 7.61
N ALA A 137 -12.53 4.70 8.75
CA ALA A 137 -13.31 4.62 9.99
C ALA A 137 -13.82 5.99 10.42
N ARG A 138 -13.00 7.02 10.36
CA ARG A 138 -13.38 8.40 10.65
C ARG A 138 -14.52 8.87 9.75
N ARG A 139 -14.39 8.73 8.43
CA ARG A 139 -15.44 9.11 7.46
C ARG A 139 -16.75 8.37 7.67
N LEU A 140 -16.68 7.07 7.97
CA LEU A 140 -17.87 6.27 8.25
C LEU A 140 -18.55 6.71 9.57
N SER A 141 -17.76 7.00 10.60
CA SER A 141 -18.28 7.48 11.90
C SER A 141 -18.95 8.85 11.78
N GLU A 142 -18.36 9.76 11.00
CA GLU A 142 -18.97 11.05 10.65
C GLU A 142 -20.30 10.88 9.89
N GLY A 143 -20.41 9.83 9.07
CA GLY A 143 -21.64 9.40 8.40
C GLY A 143 -22.62 8.63 9.29
N GLY A 144 -22.38 8.55 10.63
CA GLY A 144 -23.26 7.90 11.59
C GLY A 144 -23.22 6.36 11.57
N VAL A 145 -22.11 5.77 11.12
CA VAL A 145 -21.83 4.34 11.21
C VAL A 145 -21.06 4.06 12.50
N ASP A 146 -21.48 3.06 13.29
CA ASP A 146 -20.69 2.56 14.41
C ASP A 146 -19.55 1.69 13.85
N VAL A 147 -18.29 2.12 14.05
CA VAL A 147 -17.12 1.50 13.39
C VAL A 147 -16.11 1.02 14.40
N LYS A 148 -15.64 -0.22 14.19
CA LYS A 148 -14.57 -0.83 14.94
C LYS A 148 -13.43 -1.23 13.99
N VAL A 149 -12.18 -0.83 14.30
CA VAL A 149 -10.99 -1.23 13.56
C VAL A 149 -10.27 -2.31 14.34
N ILE A 150 -10.09 -3.48 13.73
CA ILE A 150 -9.36 -4.61 14.31
C ILE A 150 -8.42 -5.22 13.29
N GLY A 151 -7.45 -6.01 13.72
CA GLY A 151 -6.58 -6.74 12.78
C GLY A 151 -5.62 -7.70 13.46
N PRO A 152 -4.93 -8.54 12.69
CA PRO A 152 -4.03 -9.57 13.21
C PRO A 152 -2.65 -9.01 13.58
N SER A 153 -2.28 -7.84 13.07
CA SER A 153 -0.97 -7.25 13.24
C SER A 153 -0.69 -6.89 14.70
N PHE A 154 0.59 -7.01 15.11
CA PHE A 154 1.04 -6.50 16.41
C PHE A 154 0.79 -4.99 16.55
N TRP A 155 0.84 -4.26 15.45
CA TRP A 155 0.67 -2.82 15.40
C TRP A 155 -0.79 -2.34 15.49
N CYS A 156 -1.76 -3.28 15.56
CA CYS A 156 -3.16 -2.96 15.78
C CYS A 156 -3.40 -2.52 17.23
N ARG A 157 -4.13 -1.42 17.39
CA ARG A 157 -4.60 -0.96 18.70
C ARG A 157 -5.54 -2.00 19.33
N GLU A 158 -6.43 -2.59 18.52
CA GLU A 158 -7.26 -3.71 18.90
C GLU A 158 -6.90 -4.94 18.05
N ARG A 159 -6.17 -5.86 18.65
CA ARG A 159 -5.73 -7.06 17.97
C ARG A 159 -6.78 -8.15 18.07
N ALA A 160 -7.29 -8.59 16.93
CA ALA A 160 -8.17 -9.73 16.81
C ALA A 160 -8.02 -10.40 15.45
N ILE A 161 -8.24 -11.72 15.39
CA ILE A 161 -8.16 -12.49 14.14
C ILE A 161 -9.59 -12.91 13.78
N VAL A 162 -10.08 -12.41 12.65
CA VAL A 162 -11.36 -12.84 12.08
C VAL A 162 -11.23 -14.26 11.55
N ARG A 163 -12.18 -15.14 11.92
CA ARG A 163 -12.20 -16.55 11.57
C ARG A 163 -13.38 -16.93 10.69
N GLU A 164 -14.56 -16.36 10.97
CA GLU A 164 -15.80 -16.78 10.33
C GLU A 164 -16.75 -15.60 10.15
N LEU A 165 -17.50 -15.62 9.07
CA LEU A 165 -18.60 -14.70 8.78
C LEU A 165 -19.92 -15.43 8.86
N ARG A 166 -20.89 -14.83 9.54
CA ARG A 166 -22.26 -15.37 9.70
C ARG A 166 -23.28 -14.36 9.23
N GLY A 167 -24.23 -14.85 8.46
CA GLY A 167 -25.35 -14.09 7.94
C GLY A 167 -26.03 -14.88 6.83
N SER A 168 -27.24 -14.51 6.47
CA SER A 168 -27.97 -15.06 5.33
C SER A 168 -27.86 -14.15 4.12
N GLU A 169 -28.78 -13.20 3.95
CA GLU A 169 -28.75 -12.21 2.87
C GLU A 169 -27.67 -11.15 3.11
N ARG A 170 -27.50 -10.73 4.36
CA ARG A 170 -26.52 -9.75 4.79
C ARG A 170 -25.71 -10.26 5.98
N LEU A 171 -24.48 -9.75 6.11
CA LEU A 171 -23.63 -10.00 7.26
C LEU A 171 -24.36 -9.62 8.55
N ALA A 172 -24.33 -10.52 9.52
CA ALA A 172 -24.93 -10.32 10.84
C ALA A 172 -23.88 -10.39 11.95
N GLN A 173 -22.84 -11.21 11.75
CA GLN A 173 -21.80 -11.42 12.75
C GLN A 173 -20.44 -11.68 12.12
N VAL A 174 -19.41 -11.17 12.78
CA VAL A 174 -18.01 -11.51 12.56
C VAL A 174 -17.50 -12.27 13.79
N VAL A 175 -17.04 -13.51 13.58
CA VAL A 175 -16.46 -14.35 14.63
C VAL A 175 -14.95 -14.16 14.63
N THR A 176 -14.40 -13.83 15.79
CA THR A 176 -12.96 -13.63 15.97
C THR A 176 -12.40 -14.61 17.01
N ASP A 177 -11.08 -14.66 17.14
CA ASP A 177 -10.39 -15.40 18.21
C ASP A 177 -10.64 -14.80 19.62
N ARG A 178 -11.34 -13.65 19.71
CA ARG A 178 -11.68 -12.94 20.95
C ARG A 178 -13.18 -12.86 21.23
N GLY A 179 -14.00 -13.46 20.39
CA GLY A 179 -15.45 -13.47 20.52
C GLY A 179 -16.18 -13.10 19.26
N VAL A 180 -17.48 -12.90 19.38
CA VAL A 180 -18.40 -12.57 18.28
C VAL A 180 -18.74 -11.08 18.32
N ILE A 181 -18.75 -10.45 17.15
CA ILE A 181 -19.10 -9.04 16.98
C ILE A 181 -20.33 -8.97 16.07
N ASP A 182 -21.42 -8.37 16.56
CA ASP A 182 -22.64 -8.15 15.78
C ASP A 182 -22.47 -6.94 14.86
N VAL A 183 -22.39 -7.16 13.56
CA VAL A 183 -22.18 -6.13 12.53
C VAL A 183 -22.91 -6.48 11.24
N ASP A 184 -23.25 -5.49 10.47
CA ASP A 184 -23.84 -5.65 9.13
C ASP A 184 -22.84 -5.36 7.99
N THR A 185 -21.61 -4.99 8.35
CA THR A 185 -20.58 -4.61 7.39
C THR A 185 -19.19 -5.06 7.85
N LEU A 186 -18.43 -5.66 6.93
CA LEU A 186 -17.00 -5.94 7.08
C LEU A 186 -16.25 -5.27 5.92
N VAL A 187 -15.23 -4.51 6.25
CA VAL A 187 -14.30 -3.95 5.24
C VAL A 187 -12.94 -4.61 5.41
N ILE A 188 -12.42 -5.20 4.36
CA ILE A 188 -11.07 -5.78 4.34
C ILE A 188 -10.07 -4.68 3.98
N ALA A 189 -9.18 -4.35 4.91
CA ALA A 189 -8.12 -3.37 4.76
C ALA A 189 -6.70 -3.99 4.86
N GLU A 190 -6.62 -5.32 5.04
CA GLU A 190 -5.36 -6.05 4.92
C GLU A 190 -4.87 -6.02 3.48
N ALA A 191 -3.69 -5.45 3.26
CA ALA A 191 -3.14 -5.15 1.95
C ALA A 191 -1.83 -5.91 1.67
N VAL A 192 -1.60 -6.21 0.41
CA VAL A 192 -0.33 -6.76 -0.09
C VAL A 192 0.11 -5.98 -1.33
N PRO A 193 1.43 -5.82 -1.55
CA PRO A 193 1.94 -5.25 -2.77
C PRO A 193 1.43 -6.03 -3.98
N HIS A 194 1.08 -5.34 -5.05
CA HIS A 194 0.59 -6.01 -6.25
C HIS A 194 1.09 -5.32 -7.51
N SER A 195 1.54 -6.13 -8.47
CA SER A 195 1.87 -5.70 -9.80
C SER A 195 0.75 -6.14 -10.74
N TRP A 196 0.07 -5.17 -11.35
CA TRP A 196 -1.02 -5.42 -12.28
C TRP A 196 -0.54 -5.64 -13.71
N LEU A 197 0.61 -5.06 -14.05
CA LEU A 197 1.12 -5.01 -15.43
C LEU A 197 2.49 -5.69 -15.58
N GLY A 198 3.14 -6.06 -14.49
CA GLY A 198 4.42 -6.77 -14.52
C GLY A 198 5.61 -5.91 -14.93
N ALA A 199 5.61 -4.62 -14.60
CA ALA A 199 6.76 -3.76 -14.86
C ALA A 199 8.03 -4.25 -14.14
N ALA A 200 9.18 -4.05 -14.79
CA ALA A 200 10.49 -4.36 -14.20
C ALA A 200 10.79 -3.49 -12.97
N TYR A 201 10.32 -2.25 -12.97
CA TYR A 201 10.47 -1.30 -11.88
C TYR A 201 9.11 -1.04 -11.22
N ARG A 202 9.09 -1.14 -9.89
CA ARG A 202 7.90 -0.87 -9.07
C ARG A 202 8.26 0.07 -7.94
N VAL A 203 7.36 0.99 -7.61
CA VAL A 203 7.55 1.97 -6.54
C VAL A 203 6.26 2.15 -5.73
N GLY A 204 6.41 2.62 -4.51
CA GLY A 204 5.29 2.82 -3.59
C GLY A 204 4.62 1.51 -3.21
N ASN A 205 3.31 1.53 -3.01
CA ASN A 205 2.55 0.39 -2.50
C ASN A 205 2.41 -0.78 -3.49
N SER A 206 2.87 -0.63 -4.73
CA SER A 206 3.03 -1.76 -5.65
C SER A 206 4.28 -2.60 -5.36
N ALA A 207 5.24 -2.05 -4.62
CA ALA A 207 6.50 -2.70 -4.25
C ALA A 207 6.54 -3.12 -2.77
N ILE A 208 6.13 -2.22 -1.87
CA ILE A 208 6.00 -2.46 -0.42
C ILE A 208 4.82 -1.65 0.12
N VAL A 209 3.98 -2.26 0.94
CA VAL A 209 2.84 -1.54 1.56
C VAL A 209 3.33 -0.71 2.75
N ILE A 210 3.44 0.60 2.54
CA ILE A 210 3.77 1.60 3.56
C ILE A 210 2.58 2.56 3.67
N ASP A 211 2.07 2.76 4.88
CA ASP A 211 0.95 3.65 5.20
C ASP A 211 1.38 4.91 5.97
N ASP A 212 2.67 5.18 6.01
CA ASP A 212 3.28 6.38 6.57
C ASP A 212 3.88 7.23 5.44
N VAL A 213 3.48 8.51 5.39
CA VAL A 213 3.90 9.45 4.33
C VAL A 213 5.41 9.68 4.32
N SER A 214 6.02 9.82 5.50
CA SER A 214 7.45 10.10 5.61
C SER A 214 8.30 8.91 5.15
N TYR A 215 7.93 7.70 5.58
CA TYR A 215 8.63 6.50 5.12
C TYR A 215 8.37 6.20 3.65
N MET A 216 7.18 6.53 3.13
CA MET A 216 6.92 6.42 1.68
C MET A 216 7.83 7.36 0.89
N ARG A 217 8.02 8.62 1.33
CA ARG A 217 8.94 9.57 0.70
C ARG A 217 10.36 9.06 0.68
N LEU A 218 10.87 8.58 1.81
CA LEU A 218 12.21 8.00 1.90
C LEU A 218 12.38 6.76 1.00
N ALA A 219 11.41 5.87 1.00
CA ALA A 219 11.43 4.68 0.14
C ALA A 219 11.53 5.05 -1.34
N VAL A 220 10.76 6.05 -1.79
CA VAL A 220 10.80 6.57 -3.16
C VAL A 220 12.14 7.23 -3.47
N GLU A 221 12.67 8.04 -2.55
CA GLU A 221 13.98 8.70 -2.72
C GLU A 221 15.10 7.67 -2.90
N PHE A 222 15.14 6.63 -2.08
CA PHE A 222 16.13 5.55 -2.19
C PHE A 222 15.98 4.76 -3.50
N PHE A 223 14.73 4.56 -3.95
CA PHE A 223 14.46 3.93 -5.24
C PHE A 223 14.99 4.77 -6.40
N VAL A 224 14.72 6.09 -6.42
CA VAL A 224 15.18 6.99 -7.49
C VAL A 224 16.70 7.05 -7.54
N LYS A 225 17.37 7.21 -6.40
CA LYS A 225 18.84 7.15 -6.31
C LYS A 225 19.41 5.85 -6.91
N THR A 226 18.72 4.73 -6.66
CA THR A 226 19.13 3.43 -7.20
C THR A 226 18.92 3.33 -8.70
N LEU A 227 17.82 3.88 -9.21
CA LEU A 227 17.52 3.91 -10.63
C LEU A 227 18.59 4.68 -11.44
N GLU A 228 19.12 5.75 -10.86
CA GLU A 228 20.16 6.60 -11.47
C GLU A 228 21.58 6.04 -11.31
N GLY A 229 21.91 5.54 -10.13
CA GLY A 229 23.27 5.15 -9.76
C GLY A 229 23.57 3.66 -9.88
N GLY A 230 22.58 2.83 -10.24
CA GLY A 230 22.68 1.39 -10.11
C GLY A 230 22.61 0.97 -8.64
N GLY A 231 23.14 -0.21 -8.30
CA GLY A 231 23.11 -0.65 -6.91
C GLY A 231 23.40 -2.14 -6.75
N PHE A 232 23.37 -2.58 -5.50
CA PHE A 232 23.53 -3.97 -5.10
C PHE A 232 22.23 -4.51 -4.49
N ARG A 233 22.04 -5.82 -4.60
CA ARG A 233 20.87 -6.50 -4.04
C ARG A 233 21.01 -6.69 -2.54
N VAL A 234 19.91 -6.43 -1.82
CA VAL A 234 19.76 -6.66 -0.38
C VAL A 234 18.83 -7.85 -0.17
N TYR A 235 19.21 -8.76 0.71
CA TYR A 235 18.43 -9.93 1.08
C TYR A 235 17.85 -9.72 2.48
N ALA A 236 16.56 -10.06 2.64
CA ALA A 236 15.85 -9.90 3.91
C ALA A 236 15.12 -11.17 4.30
N SER A 237 15.01 -11.42 5.61
CA SER A 237 14.30 -12.56 6.18
C SER A 237 13.48 -12.14 7.41
N GLY A 238 12.21 -12.50 7.43
CA GLY A 238 11.29 -12.16 8.52
C GLY A 238 10.85 -10.70 8.58
N LEU A 239 11.20 -9.90 7.57
CA LEU A 239 10.81 -8.49 7.42
C LEU A 239 10.66 -8.14 5.93
N GLU A 240 10.04 -7.00 5.62
CA GLU A 240 10.00 -6.45 4.27
C GLU A 240 11.05 -5.34 4.13
N VAL A 241 11.69 -5.24 2.96
CA VAL A 241 12.70 -4.23 2.64
C VAL A 241 12.46 -3.58 1.30
N PHE A 242 12.66 -2.26 1.21
CA PHE A 242 12.57 -1.52 -0.06
C PHE A 242 13.50 -0.29 -0.07
N PRO A 243 14.18 -0.03 -1.19
CA PRO A 243 14.27 -0.89 -2.37
C PRO A 243 15.09 -2.15 -2.10
N SER A 244 14.79 -3.25 -2.80
CA SER A 244 15.55 -4.52 -2.68
C SER A 244 16.87 -4.50 -3.46
N VAL A 245 17.04 -3.52 -4.33
CA VAL A 245 18.33 -3.13 -4.93
C VAL A 245 18.54 -1.68 -4.53
N THR A 246 19.71 -1.34 -3.98
CA THR A 246 19.96 -0.01 -3.40
C THR A 246 21.40 0.42 -3.57
N VAL A 247 21.62 1.73 -3.53
CA VAL A 247 22.96 2.34 -3.47
C VAL A 247 23.50 2.46 -2.04
N GLY A 248 22.73 2.05 -1.01
CA GLY A 248 23.21 2.07 0.37
C GLY A 248 22.18 2.33 1.46
N GLU A 249 20.93 2.65 1.13
CA GLU A 249 19.88 2.91 2.12
C GLU A 249 18.59 2.17 1.77
N VAL A 250 17.89 1.69 2.81
CA VAL A 250 16.62 0.96 2.66
C VAL A 250 15.63 1.36 3.75
N VAL A 251 14.35 1.32 3.41
CA VAL A 251 13.25 1.30 4.38
C VAL A 251 12.93 -0.15 4.70
N VAL A 252 12.78 -0.45 5.97
CA VAL A 252 12.43 -1.76 6.50
C VAL A 252 11.08 -1.68 7.19
N LYS A 253 10.22 -2.66 6.96
CA LYS A 253 8.97 -2.85 7.68
C LYS A 253 9.05 -4.13 8.51
N VAL A 254 8.88 -4.02 9.82
CA VAL A 254 8.98 -5.13 10.75
C VAL A 254 7.60 -5.59 11.25
N PRO A 255 7.41 -6.90 11.51
CA PRO A 255 6.11 -7.43 11.94
C PRO A 255 5.73 -7.06 13.38
N ALA A 256 6.72 -6.78 14.23
CA ALA A 256 6.56 -6.42 15.64
C ALA A 256 7.83 -5.73 16.16
N PRO A 257 7.83 -5.09 17.36
CA PRO A 257 9.04 -4.66 18.04
C PRO A 257 10.00 -5.85 18.24
N GLY A 258 11.30 -5.61 18.05
CA GLY A 258 12.29 -6.68 18.15
C GLY A 258 13.67 -6.22 17.73
N VAL A 259 14.51 -7.16 17.35
CA VAL A 259 15.86 -6.93 16.88
C VAL A 259 15.94 -7.17 15.38
N VAL A 260 16.57 -6.28 14.65
CA VAL A 260 16.97 -6.49 13.26
C VAL A 260 18.48 -6.64 13.23
N GLU A 261 18.93 -7.77 12.77
CA GLU A 261 20.34 -8.01 12.45
C GLU A 261 20.62 -7.44 11.06
N ILE A 262 21.58 -6.53 10.95
CA ILE A 262 21.94 -5.83 9.72
C ILE A 262 23.43 -5.99 9.51
N CYS A 263 23.83 -6.69 8.44
CA CYS A 263 25.25 -6.95 8.12
C CYS A 263 26.05 -7.51 9.32
N GLY A 264 25.43 -8.32 10.17
CA GLY A 264 26.02 -8.88 11.38
C GLY A 264 25.99 -7.98 12.63
N VAL A 265 25.32 -6.82 12.56
CA VAL A 265 25.14 -5.91 13.70
C VAL A 265 23.67 -5.88 14.11
N GLU A 266 23.39 -6.01 15.40
CA GLU A 266 22.03 -5.94 15.95
C GLU A 266 21.57 -4.50 16.18
N ALA A 267 20.34 -4.19 15.75
CA ALA A 267 19.65 -2.95 16.02
C ALA A 267 18.27 -3.20 16.62
N GLN A 268 17.97 -2.54 17.75
CA GLN A 268 16.66 -2.59 18.35
C GLN A 268 15.66 -1.75 17.52
N VAL A 269 14.49 -2.32 17.18
CA VAL A 269 13.42 -1.64 16.46
C VAL A 269 12.14 -1.68 17.29
N SER A 270 11.58 -0.49 17.59
CA SER A 270 10.36 -0.31 18.37
C SER A 270 9.20 0.27 17.57
N THR A 271 9.41 0.55 16.28
CA THR A 271 8.43 1.13 15.34
C THR A 271 8.20 0.18 14.17
N GLN A 272 7.06 0.31 13.50
CA GLN A 272 6.72 -0.54 12.36
C GLN A 272 7.69 -0.35 11.19
N TYR A 273 8.22 0.85 11.02
CA TYR A 273 9.17 1.20 9.96
C TYR A 273 10.48 1.69 10.56
N ALA A 274 11.56 1.41 9.85
CA ALA A 274 12.91 1.91 10.17
C ALA A 274 13.72 2.12 8.89
N VAL A 275 14.76 2.95 8.97
CA VAL A 275 15.72 3.18 7.88
C VAL A 275 17.07 2.63 8.29
N PHE A 276 17.69 1.87 7.39
CA PHE A 276 19.01 1.34 7.62
C PHE A 276 19.97 1.64 6.47
N LYS A 277 21.22 1.92 6.84
CA LYS A 277 22.34 1.92 5.90
C LYS A 277 22.83 0.50 5.70
N VAL A 278 23.01 0.13 4.45
CA VAL A 278 23.45 -1.20 4.03
C VAL A 278 24.60 -1.10 3.03
N ARG A 279 25.34 -2.19 2.87
CA ARG A 279 26.44 -2.31 1.90
C ARG A 279 26.29 -3.60 1.11
N GLU A 280 27.02 -3.73 0.04
CA GLU A 280 27.04 -4.94 -0.77
C GLU A 280 27.35 -6.18 0.08
N GLY A 281 26.64 -7.28 -0.17
CA GLY A 281 26.73 -8.52 0.61
C GLY A 281 25.99 -8.47 1.96
N CYS A 282 25.35 -7.36 2.30
CA CYS A 282 24.56 -7.23 3.52
C CYS A 282 23.27 -8.06 3.45
N THR A 283 22.95 -8.70 4.58
CA THR A 283 21.66 -9.35 4.81
C THR A 283 20.96 -8.68 5.99
N LEU A 284 19.63 -8.60 5.94
CA LEU A 284 18.79 -8.16 7.04
C LEU A 284 17.96 -9.33 7.56
N ARG A 285 17.91 -9.50 8.86
CA ARG A 285 17.13 -10.55 9.49
C ARG A 285 16.37 -10.02 10.70
N TYR A 286 15.07 -10.26 10.74
CA TYR A 286 14.29 -9.97 11.92
C TYR A 286 14.42 -11.12 12.93
N VAL A 287 14.78 -10.79 14.18
CA VAL A 287 14.89 -11.73 15.29
C VAL A 287 13.89 -11.30 16.37
N ARG A 288 12.87 -12.11 16.56
CA ARG A 288 11.95 -11.91 17.67
C ARG A 288 12.64 -12.34 18.96
N ARG A 289 12.96 -11.40 19.84
CA ARG A 289 13.29 -11.75 21.24
C ARG A 289 11.98 -11.84 22.02
N SER A 290 11.77 -12.98 22.65
CA SER A 290 10.64 -13.30 23.53
C SER A 290 10.60 -12.36 24.75
#